data_f552c04c160f3569ffbc49415aaabaeb
#
_entry.id   f552c04c160f3569ffbc49415aaabaeb
#
_cell.length_a   1.000
_cell.length_b   1.000
_cell.length_c   1.000
_cell.angle_alpha   90.00
_cell.angle_beta   90.00
_cell.angle_gamma   90.00
#
_symmetry.space_group_name_H-M   'P 1'
#
loop_
_entity.id
_entity.type
_entity.pdbx_description
1 polymer ?
#
loop_
_entity_poly.entity_id
_entity_poly.type
_entity_poly.pdbx_seq_one_letter_code
_entity_poly.pdbx_strand_id
1 'polypeptide(L)'
;MNTIFTLSQFLHITAGALALVLFWMPAMLKKGSANHSRFGRYYVYAMYTVAATGVAMAATGLIDPLSVIKQPAANVDALAAQITERKNAWIFLIYISLLTLVTVMHGVLVLRYKTQRQSLKSPLHLSLML
;
A
#
# COMPACT_ATOMS: atom_id res chain seq x y z
N MET A 1 -12.50 11.21 -19.53
CA MET A 1 -11.50 10.83 -18.52
C MET A 1 -12.22 10.09 -17.42
N ASN A 2 -11.77 8.90 -17.03
CA ASN A 2 -12.47 8.06 -16.04
C ASN A 2 -12.33 8.69 -14.63
N THR A 3 -13.46 9.07 -14.03
CA THR A 3 -13.50 9.74 -12.71
C THR A 3 -12.92 8.85 -11.62
N ILE A 4 -13.17 7.53 -11.67
CA ILE A 4 -12.64 6.56 -10.70
C ILE A 4 -11.11 6.52 -10.76
N PHE A 5 -10.54 6.48 -11.97
CA PHE A 5 -9.10 6.50 -12.15
C PHE A 5 -8.47 7.78 -11.58
N THR A 6 -9.04 8.94 -11.92
CA THR A 6 -8.53 10.24 -11.46
C THR A 6 -8.61 10.38 -9.94
N LEU A 7 -9.70 9.96 -9.32
CA LEU A 7 -9.87 9.98 -7.87
C LEU A 7 -8.87 9.03 -7.19
N SER A 8 -8.75 7.81 -7.72
CA SER A 8 -7.78 6.81 -7.20
C SER A 8 -6.35 7.32 -7.32
N GLN A 9 -6.00 7.97 -8.43
CA GLN A 9 -4.67 8.58 -8.64
C GLN A 9 -4.39 9.68 -7.62
N PHE A 10 -5.35 10.57 -7.38
CA PHE A 10 -5.20 11.64 -6.39
C PHE A 10 -5.00 11.09 -4.99
N LEU A 11 -5.84 10.13 -4.58
CA LEU A 11 -5.75 9.46 -3.27
C LEU A 11 -4.42 8.69 -3.14
N HIS A 12 -3.98 8.01 -4.20
CA HIS A 12 -2.72 7.27 -4.22
C HIS A 12 -1.52 8.18 -3.97
N ILE A 13 -1.44 9.28 -4.69
CA ILE A 13 -0.34 10.26 -4.56
C ILE A 13 -0.35 10.89 -3.16
N THR A 14 -1.52 11.31 -2.69
CA THR A 14 -1.65 11.94 -1.36
C THR A 14 -1.31 10.97 -0.24
N ALA A 15 -1.85 9.74 -0.28
CA ALA A 15 -1.55 8.71 0.70
C ALA A 15 -0.08 8.27 0.65
N GLY A 16 0.52 8.19 -0.55
CA GLY A 16 1.93 7.89 -0.72
C GLY A 16 2.84 8.96 -0.13
N ALA A 17 2.55 10.23 -0.37
CA ALA A 17 3.28 11.35 0.24
C ALA A 17 3.17 11.33 1.77
N LEU A 18 1.95 11.11 2.31
CA LEU A 18 1.74 10.96 3.76
C LEU A 18 2.51 9.74 4.32
N ALA A 19 2.52 8.61 3.61
CA ALA A 19 3.24 7.43 4.03
C ALA A 19 4.76 7.69 4.14
N LEU A 20 5.34 8.43 3.21
CA LEU A 20 6.76 8.82 3.27
C LEU A 20 7.06 9.66 4.52
N VAL A 21 6.24 10.65 4.83
CA VAL A 21 6.40 11.46 6.06
C VAL A 21 6.22 10.60 7.30
N LEU A 22 5.16 9.78 7.33
CA LEU A 22 4.85 8.90 8.47
C LEU A 22 5.89 7.80 8.68
N PHE A 23 6.62 7.40 7.65
CA PHE A 23 7.73 6.45 7.76
C PHE A 23 8.88 7.02 8.60
N TRP A 24 9.24 8.28 8.38
CA TRP A 24 10.34 8.93 9.10
C TRP A 24 9.99 9.24 10.56
N MET A 25 8.73 9.51 10.87
CA MET A 25 8.31 9.86 12.24
C MET A 25 8.65 8.78 13.29
N PRO A 26 8.28 7.50 13.11
CA PRO A 26 8.68 6.44 14.03
C PRO A 26 10.19 6.21 14.10
N ALA A 27 10.92 6.45 12.99
CA ALA A 27 12.37 6.29 12.97
C ALA A 27 13.09 7.29 13.88
N MET A 28 12.54 8.51 14.04
CA MET A 28 13.07 9.57 14.87
C MET A 28 12.58 9.51 16.32
N LEU A 29 11.50 8.78 16.61
CA LEU A 29 10.90 8.69 17.93
C LEU A 29 11.49 7.52 18.75
N LYS A 30 11.51 7.69 20.09
CA LYS A 30 11.93 6.62 20.99
C LYS A 30 11.05 5.39 20.81
N LYS A 31 11.66 4.25 20.49
CA LYS A 31 10.97 2.95 20.33
C LYS A 31 10.18 2.61 21.60
N GLY A 32 8.94 2.16 21.40
CA GLY A 32 8.04 1.80 22.50
C GLY A 32 7.25 2.97 23.10
N SER A 33 7.48 4.21 22.66
CA SER A 33 6.66 5.35 23.10
C SER A 33 5.25 5.30 22.48
N ALA A 34 4.27 5.93 23.15
CA ALA A 34 2.90 6.03 22.65
C ALA A 34 2.84 6.70 21.26
N ASN A 35 3.66 7.71 21.03
CA ASN A 35 3.75 8.41 19.75
C ASN A 35 4.33 7.51 18.65
N HIS A 36 5.40 6.75 18.93
CA HIS A 36 5.95 5.78 18.00
C HIS A 36 4.86 4.80 17.51
N SER A 37 4.07 4.24 18.42
CA SER A 37 3.00 3.31 18.08
C SER A 37 1.84 3.97 17.32
N ARG A 38 1.51 5.24 17.65
CA ARG A 38 0.45 6.00 16.96
C ARG A 38 0.83 6.30 15.52
N PHE A 39 2.01 6.84 15.26
CA PHE A 39 2.49 7.14 13.91
C PHE A 39 2.69 5.87 13.07
N GLY A 40 3.15 4.78 13.69
CA GLY A 40 3.23 3.48 13.03
C GLY A 40 1.86 2.97 12.53
N ARG A 41 0.78 3.16 13.30
CA ARG A 41 -0.58 2.81 12.85
C ARG A 41 -1.05 3.69 11.69
N TYR A 42 -0.80 5.00 11.74
CA TYR A 42 -1.14 5.89 10.64
C TYR A 42 -0.38 5.53 9.35
N TYR A 43 0.89 5.17 9.46
CA TYR A 43 1.67 4.64 8.35
C TYR A 43 1.02 3.39 7.72
N VAL A 44 0.60 2.43 8.55
CA VAL A 44 -0.09 1.21 8.09
C VAL A 44 -1.37 1.56 7.33
N TYR A 45 -2.20 2.48 7.83
CA TYR A 45 -3.42 2.91 7.14
C TYR A 45 -3.10 3.61 5.80
N ALA A 46 -2.10 4.48 5.78
CA ALA A 46 -1.67 5.13 4.54
C ALA A 46 -1.21 4.09 3.50
N MET A 47 -0.44 3.07 3.91
CA MET A 47 0.02 2.00 3.02
C MET A 47 -1.11 1.11 2.51
N TYR A 48 -2.14 0.82 3.32
CA TYR A 48 -3.35 0.14 2.83
C TYR A 48 -4.09 0.97 1.79
N THR A 49 -4.19 2.28 1.99
CA THR A 49 -4.79 3.19 1.00
C THR A 49 -3.99 3.21 -0.30
N VAL A 50 -2.65 3.27 -0.22
CA VAL A 50 -1.77 3.21 -1.39
C VAL A 50 -1.97 1.90 -2.16
N ALA A 51 -2.00 0.76 -1.47
CA ALA A 51 -2.20 -0.53 -2.11
C ALA A 51 -3.59 -0.66 -2.77
N ALA A 52 -4.65 -0.28 -2.06
CA ALA A 52 -6.02 -0.35 -2.58
C ALA A 52 -6.23 0.56 -3.80
N THR A 53 -5.74 1.80 -3.74
CA THR A 53 -5.85 2.75 -4.86
C THR A 53 -4.99 2.33 -6.05
N GLY A 54 -3.82 1.71 -5.82
CA GLY A 54 -2.99 1.13 -6.86
C GLY A 54 -3.70 0.00 -7.62
N VAL A 55 -4.38 -0.91 -6.90
CA VAL A 55 -5.21 -1.96 -7.52
C VAL A 55 -6.37 -1.34 -8.30
N ALA A 56 -7.08 -0.35 -7.74
CA ALA A 56 -8.20 0.32 -8.39
C ALA A 56 -7.79 1.00 -9.70
N MET A 57 -6.66 1.71 -9.70
CA MET A 57 -6.10 2.35 -10.90
C MET A 57 -5.75 1.32 -11.97
N ALA A 58 -5.05 0.26 -11.58
CA ALA A 58 -4.63 -0.77 -12.51
C ALA A 58 -5.82 -1.55 -13.08
N ALA A 59 -6.82 -1.89 -12.26
CA ALA A 59 -8.04 -2.54 -12.70
C ALA A 59 -8.80 -1.66 -13.72
N THR A 60 -8.98 -0.37 -13.42
CA THR A 60 -9.61 0.58 -14.34
C THR A 60 -8.87 0.68 -15.67
N GLY A 61 -7.52 0.75 -15.63
CA GLY A 61 -6.69 0.83 -16.83
C GLY A 61 -6.69 -0.46 -17.66
N LEU A 62 -6.83 -1.63 -17.03
CA LEU A 62 -6.92 -2.92 -17.75
C LEU A 62 -8.29 -3.14 -18.37
N ILE A 63 -9.39 -2.73 -17.70
CA ILE A 63 -10.76 -2.89 -18.17
C ILE A 63 -11.06 -1.92 -19.32
N ASP A 64 -10.69 -0.65 -19.16
CA ASP A 64 -10.95 0.40 -20.14
C ASP A 64 -9.70 1.27 -20.38
N PRO A 65 -8.73 0.78 -21.19
CA PRO A 65 -7.49 1.48 -21.46
C PRO A 65 -7.68 2.87 -22.07
N LEU A 66 -8.67 3.01 -22.95
CA LEU A 66 -8.89 4.27 -23.69
C LEU A 66 -9.40 5.39 -22.79
N SER A 67 -10.17 5.07 -21.75
CA SER A 67 -10.71 6.08 -20.84
C SER A 67 -9.64 6.73 -19.95
N VAL A 68 -8.49 6.08 -19.79
CA VAL A 68 -7.39 6.55 -18.92
C VAL A 68 -6.20 7.11 -19.70
N ILE A 69 -6.13 6.88 -21.02
CA ILE A 69 -5.10 7.48 -21.90
C ILE A 69 -5.51 8.93 -22.22
N LYS A 70 -4.70 9.88 -21.75
CA LYS A 70 -4.98 11.32 -21.96
C LYS A 70 -4.77 11.79 -23.40
N GLN A 71 -3.81 11.19 -24.09
CA GLN A 71 -3.44 11.52 -25.47
C GLN A 71 -3.26 10.21 -26.24
N PRO A 72 -4.34 9.68 -26.86
CA PRO A 72 -4.24 8.50 -27.71
C PRO A 72 -3.46 8.82 -28.98
N ALA A 73 -2.66 7.86 -29.43
CA ALA A 73 -1.90 8.00 -30.67
C ALA A 73 -2.82 8.12 -31.89
N ALA A 74 -2.40 8.88 -32.89
CA ALA A 74 -3.22 9.24 -34.06
C ALA A 74 -3.44 8.08 -35.04
N ASN A 75 -2.51 7.11 -35.10
CA ASN A 75 -2.63 5.96 -35.97
C ASN A 75 -2.88 4.66 -35.19
N VAL A 76 -3.47 3.67 -35.86
CA VAL A 76 -3.93 2.42 -35.23
C VAL A 76 -2.76 1.61 -34.66
N ASP A 77 -1.64 1.51 -35.37
CA ASP A 77 -0.49 0.72 -34.94
C ASP A 77 0.20 1.33 -33.72
N ALA A 78 0.39 2.65 -33.73
CA ALA A 78 0.96 3.37 -32.58
C ALA A 78 0.01 3.32 -31.37
N LEU A 79 -1.31 3.38 -31.58
CA LEU A 79 -2.31 3.23 -30.51
C LEU A 79 -2.27 1.82 -29.90
N ALA A 80 -2.18 0.78 -30.73
CA ALA A 80 -2.06 -0.60 -30.25
C ALA A 80 -0.79 -0.82 -29.41
N ALA A 81 0.35 -0.28 -29.89
CA ALA A 81 1.60 -0.32 -29.13
C ALA A 81 1.48 0.43 -27.78
N GLN A 82 0.88 1.63 -27.78
CA GLN A 82 0.64 2.43 -26.57
C GLN A 82 -0.25 1.68 -25.55
N ILE A 83 -1.31 1.03 -26.02
CA ILE A 83 -2.20 0.24 -25.15
C ILE A 83 -1.42 -0.94 -24.55
N THR A 84 -0.60 -1.62 -25.34
CA THR A 84 0.19 -2.78 -24.89
C THR A 84 1.20 -2.38 -23.82
N GLU A 85 1.93 -1.31 -24.05
CA GLU A 85 2.88 -0.74 -23.06
C GLU A 85 2.18 -0.38 -21.75
N ARG A 86 1.04 0.30 -21.84
CA ARG A 86 0.25 0.69 -20.68
C ARG A 86 -0.31 -0.52 -19.91
N LYS A 87 -0.77 -1.56 -20.60
CA LYS A 87 -1.22 -2.81 -19.96
C LYS A 87 -0.12 -3.46 -19.14
N ASN A 88 1.09 -3.52 -19.65
CA ASN A 88 2.23 -4.05 -18.91
C ASN A 88 2.52 -3.24 -17.64
N ALA A 89 2.45 -1.91 -17.73
CA ALA A 89 2.60 -1.03 -16.57
C ALA A 89 1.50 -1.25 -15.53
N TRP A 90 0.23 -1.47 -15.93
CA TRP A 90 -0.86 -1.74 -15.00
C TRP A 90 -0.77 -3.12 -14.34
N ILE A 91 -0.35 -4.15 -15.09
CA ILE A 91 -0.07 -5.48 -14.51
C ILE A 91 1.04 -5.37 -13.46
N PHE A 92 2.09 -4.63 -13.77
CA PHE A 92 3.17 -4.37 -12.81
C PHE A 92 2.68 -3.59 -11.58
N LEU A 93 1.78 -2.61 -11.76
CA LEU A 93 1.17 -1.87 -10.66
C LEU A 93 0.33 -2.76 -9.74
N ILE A 94 -0.44 -3.72 -10.29
CA ILE A 94 -1.15 -4.73 -9.49
C ILE A 94 -0.16 -5.55 -8.67
N TYR A 95 0.89 -6.06 -9.31
CA TYR A 95 1.90 -6.86 -8.63
C TYR A 95 2.51 -6.11 -7.43
N ILE A 96 2.97 -4.87 -7.63
CA ILE A 96 3.54 -4.06 -6.55
C ILE A 96 2.51 -3.75 -5.47
N SER A 97 1.26 -3.46 -5.85
CA SER A 97 0.20 -3.16 -4.89
C SER A 97 -0.14 -4.37 -4.01
N LEU A 98 -0.20 -5.57 -4.59
CA LEU A 98 -0.41 -6.82 -3.84
C LEU A 98 0.80 -7.14 -2.95
N LEU A 99 2.02 -6.97 -3.46
CA LEU A 99 3.25 -7.15 -2.67
C LEU A 99 3.28 -6.21 -1.47
N THR A 100 2.91 -4.94 -1.67
CA THR A 100 2.79 -3.94 -0.60
C THR A 100 1.76 -4.37 0.43
N LEU A 101 0.57 -4.82 0.00
CA LEU A 101 -0.49 -5.29 0.87
C LEU A 101 -0.01 -6.47 1.75
N VAL A 102 0.56 -7.50 1.13
CA VAL A 102 1.07 -8.69 1.84
C VAL A 102 2.17 -8.30 2.83
N THR A 103 3.11 -7.44 2.43
CA THR A 103 4.21 -7.00 3.29
C THR A 103 3.70 -6.24 4.51
N VAL A 104 2.75 -5.32 4.32
CA VAL A 104 2.15 -4.55 5.43
C VAL A 104 1.35 -5.47 6.35
N MET A 105 0.53 -6.37 5.81
CA MET A 105 -0.21 -7.36 6.59
C MET A 105 0.73 -8.24 7.41
N HIS A 106 1.80 -8.75 6.81
CA HIS A 106 2.79 -9.57 7.49
C HIS A 106 3.45 -8.78 8.64
N GLY A 107 3.86 -7.54 8.41
CA GLY A 107 4.43 -6.68 9.44
C GLY A 107 3.48 -6.47 10.64
N VAL A 108 2.19 -6.24 10.38
CA VAL A 108 1.16 -6.10 11.43
C VAL A 108 0.99 -7.42 12.21
N LEU A 109 0.96 -8.57 11.52
CA LEU A 109 0.83 -9.88 12.17
C LEU A 109 2.03 -10.18 13.07
N VAL A 110 3.26 -9.94 12.59
CA VAL A 110 4.48 -10.14 13.39
C VAL A 110 4.43 -9.31 14.68
N LEU A 111 3.99 -8.06 14.60
CA LEU A 111 3.85 -7.21 15.79
C LEU A 111 2.80 -7.73 16.77
N ARG A 112 1.66 -8.23 16.29
CA ARG A 112 0.62 -8.84 17.14
C ARG A 112 1.12 -10.09 17.86
N TYR A 113 1.75 -11.01 17.13
CA TYR A 113 2.29 -12.24 17.72
C TYR A 113 3.43 -11.97 18.71
N LYS A 114 4.26 -10.96 18.46
CA LYS A 114 5.30 -10.55 19.41
C LYS A 114 4.70 -10.09 20.74
N THR A 115 3.62 -9.32 20.69
CA THR A 115 2.93 -8.83 21.89
C THR A 115 2.29 -9.97 22.68
N GLN A 116 1.71 -10.97 22.00
CA GLN A 116 1.15 -12.17 22.65
C GLN A 116 2.23 -13.03 23.29
N ARG A 117 3.38 -13.22 22.63
CA ARG A 117 4.52 -13.95 23.21
C ARG A 117 5.10 -13.28 24.45
N GLN A 118 5.06 -11.96 24.53
CA GLN A 118 5.51 -11.23 25.72
C GLN A 118 4.56 -11.43 26.90
N SER A 119 3.25 -11.55 26.67
CA SER A 119 2.28 -11.86 27.73
C SER A 119 2.44 -13.31 28.27
N LEU A 120 2.83 -14.24 27.42
CA LEU A 120 3.11 -15.64 27.80
C LEU A 120 4.46 -15.80 28.56
N LYS A 121 5.35 -14.81 28.48
CA LYS A 121 6.62 -14.77 29.22
C LYS A 121 6.52 -13.97 30.54
N SER A 122 5.32 -13.65 31.00
CA SER A 122 5.13 -13.02 32.30
C SER A 122 5.59 -13.99 33.41
N PRO A 123 6.23 -13.51 34.49
CA PRO A 123 6.75 -14.32 35.55
C PRO A 123 5.69 -15.23 36.23
N LEU A 124 4.42 -14.83 36.14
CA LEU A 124 3.27 -15.62 36.59
C LEU A 124 3.07 -16.91 35.79
N HIS A 125 3.35 -16.91 34.47
CA HIS A 125 3.25 -18.10 33.63
C HIS A 125 4.43 -19.08 33.86
N LEU A 126 5.62 -18.54 34.14
CA LEU A 126 6.78 -19.36 34.46
C LEU A 126 6.64 -20.05 35.82
N SER A 127 6.00 -19.41 36.80
CA SER A 127 5.79 -20.02 38.14
C SER A 127 4.70 -21.09 38.15
N LEU A 128 3.83 -21.14 37.14
CA LEU A 128 2.80 -22.19 36.99
C LEU A 128 3.26 -23.39 36.19
N MET A 129 4.46 -23.36 35.59
CA MET A 129 5.04 -24.47 34.84
C MET A 129 6.19 -25.19 35.61
N LEU A 130 6.54 -24.71 36.80
CA LEU A 130 7.48 -25.36 37.74
C LEU A 130 6.73 -26.04 38.88
#